data_794d7ad1612a322748579647960896ca
#
_entry.id   794d7ad1612a322748579647960896ca
#
_cell.length_a   1.000
_cell.length_b   1.000
_cell.length_c   1.000
_cell.angle_alpha   90.00
_cell.angle_beta   90.00
_cell.angle_gamma   90.00
#
_symmetry.space_group_name_H-M   'P 1'
#
loop_
_entity.id
_entity.type
_entity.pdbx_description
1 polymer ?
#
loop_
_entity_poly.entity_id
_entity_poly.type
_entity_poly.pdbx_seq_one_letter_code
_entity_poly.pdbx_strand_id
1 'polypeptide(L)'
;MSASQAASSPTQAQTQAQTRAFVIAWFFTVIFYFLEYAVRSSPSVMISGLEDHFSTSALGIATILGVYYYTYSSMSLVAGAALDHLGAKRSVPVGMAILGLGCLLFSVPVVLAGDIGRLCQGAGSAFAFTGAVYLAARGFPARYLATAIGATQCVGMLGGSAGQNVVGPMIERGLAIHTFWVGIGIIILVVAVLLYISTPKEQLGTHIQEGGFSSLLKPYEVVFSNPQSYLCGIVAGLLFAPTTIGDMIWGVAAFQKDLQFSYHNAVVIASMVPLGWVFGCPLLGWLSDRIGRRKPVIIGSAAVMMLAGAQIAFHPLPISARLGMFIFGVASGAAMIPYSIIKEVNPDNVKGSATGGINFLVFALTALLGPVYAHRIGRGTGNVPNLAVHFQRGAMFWIACCALAIVVSFFLRETGRAAQPQAVSK
;
A
#
# COMPACT_ATOMS: atom_id res chain seq x y z
N MET A 1 -4.94 28.77 -50.27
CA MET A 1 -6.20 28.49 -49.55
C MET A 1 -5.90 27.41 -48.55
N SER A 2 -5.62 27.82 -47.33
CA SER A 2 -5.30 26.92 -46.21
C SER A 2 -6.59 26.68 -45.42
N ALA A 3 -7.15 25.48 -45.48
CA ALA A 3 -8.29 25.08 -44.67
C ALA A 3 -7.80 24.77 -43.25
N SER A 4 -7.93 25.75 -42.36
CA SER A 4 -7.87 25.57 -40.93
C SER A 4 -8.99 24.60 -40.51
N GLN A 5 -8.66 23.34 -40.22
CA GLN A 5 -9.58 22.44 -39.52
C GLN A 5 -9.79 22.97 -38.10
N ALA A 6 -10.86 23.70 -37.90
CA ALA A 6 -11.38 24.05 -36.58
C ALA A 6 -11.75 22.73 -35.88
N ALA A 7 -10.97 22.35 -34.84
CA ALA A 7 -11.31 21.26 -33.96
C ALA A 7 -12.65 21.60 -33.27
N SER A 8 -13.74 20.92 -33.67
CA SER A 8 -15.05 21.08 -33.05
C SER A 8 -14.97 20.68 -31.59
N SER A 9 -15.44 21.55 -30.69
CA SER A 9 -15.59 21.25 -29.28
C SER A 9 -16.43 19.97 -29.07
N PRO A 10 -16.00 19.05 -28.19
CA PRO A 10 -16.70 17.77 -28.01
C PRO A 10 -18.14 18.02 -27.54
N THR A 11 -19.07 17.27 -28.12
CA THR A 11 -20.48 17.35 -27.73
C THR A 11 -20.67 16.87 -26.30
N GLN A 12 -21.73 17.33 -25.59
CA GLN A 12 -22.04 16.88 -24.22
C GLN A 12 -22.12 15.34 -24.10
N ALA A 13 -22.64 14.68 -25.13
CA ALA A 13 -22.72 13.21 -25.19
C ALA A 13 -21.33 12.56 -25.25
N GLN A 14 -20.38 13.13 -26.00
CA GLN A 14 -19.00 12.66 -26.08
C GLN A 14 -18.27 12.84 -24.74
N THR A 15 -18.47 13.97 -24.07
CA THR A 15 -17.91 14.23 -22.73
C THR A 15 -18.45 13.25 -21.69
N GLN A 16 -19.76 12.96 -21.71
CA GLN A 16 -20.37 11.95 -20.81
C GLN A 16 -19.85 10.53 -21.10
N ALA A 17 -19.72 10.14 -22.36
CA ALA A 17 -19.19 8.83 -22.73
C ALA A 17 -17.74 8.66 -22.28
N GLN A 18 -16.91 9.68 -22.43
CA GLN A 18 -15.54 9.69 -21.97
C GLN A 18 -15.42 9.60 -20.44
N THR A 19 -16.24 10.34 -19.70
CA THR A 19 -16.31 10.28 -18.24
C THR A 19 -16.69 8.87 -17.76
N ARG A 20 -17.70 8.23 -18.37
CA ARG A 20 -18.08 6.84 -18.05
C ARG A 20 -16.95 5.87 -18.32
N ALA A 21 -16.20 6.02 -19.41
CA ALA A 21 -15.07 5.16 -19.72
C ALA A 21 -13.94 5.29 -18.67
N PHE A 22 -13.69 6.49 -18.14
CA PHE A 22 -12.74 6.67 -17.03
C PHE A 22 -13.23 6.00 -15.73
N VAL A 23 -14.51 6.04 -15.42
CA VAL A 23 -15.08 5.35 -14.25
C VAL A 23 -14.93 3.81 -14.41
N ILE A 24 -15.18 3.28 -15.60
CA ILE A 24 -14.98 1.83 -15.88
C ILE A 24 -13.49 1.47 -15.75
N ALA A 25 -12.59 2.26 -16.30
CA ALA A 25 -11.16 2.07 -16.16
C ALA A 25 -10.70 2.15 -14.68
N TRP A 26 -11.26 3.08 -13.91
CA TRP A 26 -11.03 3.16 -12.46
C TRP A 26 -11.50 1.88 -11.76
N PHE A 27 -12.66 1.35 -12.09
CA PHE A 27 -13.16 0.10 -11.50
C PHE A 27 -12.22 -1.07 -11.74
N PHE A 28 -11.73 -1.27 -12.98
CA PHE A 28 -10.73 -2.30 -13.26
C PHE A 28 -9.39 -2.05 -12.54
N THR A 29 -9.01 -0.78 -12.37
CA THR A 29 -7.80 -0.45 -11.61
C THR A 29 -7.98 -0.68 -10.12
N VAL A 30 -9.17 -0.54 -9.58
CA VAL A 30 -9.51 -0.93 -8.20
C VAL A 30 -9.44 -2.44 -8.03
N ILE A 31 -9.88 -3.23 -9.03
CA ILE A 31 -9.67 -4.69 -9.05
C ILE A 31 -8.17 -5.01 -9.08
N PHE A 32 -7.39 -4.29 -9.89
CA PHE A 32 -5.92 -4.41 -9.89
C PHE A 32 -5.35 -4.18 -8.48
N TYR A 33 -5.79 -3.13 -7.80
CA TYR A 33 -5.32 -2.80 -6.45
C TYR A 33 -5.73 -3.86 -5.41
N PHE A 34 -6.91 -4.46 -5.55
CA PHE A 34 -7.32 -5.62 -4.75
C PHE A 34 -6.39 -6.81 -4.97
N LEU A 35 -6.13 -7.18 -6.24
CA LEU A 35 -5.26 -8.30 -6.59
C LEU A 35 -3.82 -8.06 -6.14
N GLU A 36 -3.34 -6.84 -6.26
CA GLU A 36 -2.01 -6.43 -5.79
C GLU A 36 -1.84 -6.68 -4.29
N TYR A 37 -2.81 -6.23 -3.47
CA TYR A 37 -2.77 -6.48 -2.03
C TYR A 37 -2.94 -7.96 -1.68
N ALA A 38 -3.74 -8.70 -2.42
CA ALA A 38 -3.85 -10.15 -2.27
C ALA A 38 -2.50 -10.84 -2.54
N VAL A 39 -1.82 -10.48 -3.64
CA VAL A 39 -0.45 -10.96 -3.95
C VAL A 39 0.56 -10.57 -2.89
N ARG A 40 0.45 -9.36 -2.30
CA ARG A 40 1.33 -8.86 -1.24
C ARG A 40 1.20 -9.66 0.05
N SER A 41 -0.03 -10.00 0.45
CA SER A 41 -0.33 -10.64 1.74
C SER A 41 -0.32 -12.18 1.70
N SER A 42 -0.59 -12.80 0.55
CA SER A 42 -0.66 -14.26 0.40
C SER A 42 0.60 -15.01 0.85
N PRO A 43 1.83 -14.51 0.70
CA PRO A 43 3.01 -15.23 1.18
C PRO A 43 2.97 -15.54 2.68
N SER A 44 2.32 -14.70 3.50
CA SER A 44 2.26 -14.91 4.96
C SER A 44 1.56 -16.22 5.36
N VAL A 45 0.66 -16.72 4.53
CA VAL A 45 -0.09 -17.97 4.79
C VAL A 45 0.61 -19.22 4.22
N MET A 46 1.75 -19.08 3.55
CA MET A 46 2.44 -20.20 2.91
C MET A 46 3.96 -20.19 3.14
N ILE A 47 4.45 -19.56 4.22
CA ILE A 47 5.90 -19.41 4.49
C ILE A 47 6.63 -20.76 4.49
N SER A 48 6.13 -21.78 5.22
CA SER A 48 6.77 -23.10 5.25
C SER A 48 6.76 -23.79 3.89
N GLY A 49 5.66 -23.67 3.15
CA GLY A 49 5.61 -24.20 1.78
C GLY A 49 6.52 -23.45 0.80
N LEU A 50 6.76 -22.16 1.02
CA LEU A 50 7.74 -21.40 0.23
C LEU A 50 9.18 -21.79 0.60
N GLU A 51 9.46 -22.12 1.87
CA GLU A 51 10.76 -22.68 2.28
C GLU A 51 11.09 -23.94 1.50
N ASP A 52 10.12 -24.86 1.40
CA ASP A 52 10.24 -26.10 0.62
C ASP A 52 10.32 -25.79 -0.89
N HIS A 53 9.45 -24.91 -1.39
CA HIS A 53 9.37 -24.58 -2.82
C HIS A 53 10.67 -23.98 -3.36
N PHE A 54 11.33 -23.09 -2.60
CA PHE A 54 12.59 -22.48 -2.98
C PHE A 54 13.83 -23.17 -2.38
N SER A 55 13.64 -24.24 -1.61
CA SER A 55 14.72 -24.96 -0.90
C SER A 55 15.63 -24.01 -0.11
N THR A 56 15.02 -23.10 0.66
CA THR A 56 15.71 -22.07 1.43
C THR A 56 15.12 -21.91 2.84
N SER A 57 15.83 -21.19 3.71
CA SER A 57 15.36 -20.95 5.08
C SER A 57 14.29 -19.87 5.17
N ALA A 58 13.60 -19.78 6.30
CA ALA A 58 12.65 -18.70 6.59
C ALA A 58 13.26 -17.30 6.42
N LEU A 59 14.55 -17.13 6.75
CA LEU A 59 15.28 -15.88 6.51
C LEU A 59 15.48 -15.62 5.01
N GLY A 60 15.79 -16.67 4.23
CA GLY A 60 15.85 -16.58 2.76
C GLY A 60 14.52 -16.16 2.16
N ILE A 61 13.42 -16.76 2.62
CA ILE A 61 12.06 -16.34 2.20
C ILE A 61 11.78 -14.88 2.58
N ALA A 62 12.13 -14.47 3.79
CA ALA A 62 11.95 -13.07 4.21
C ALA A 62 12.72 -12.10 3.31
N THR A 63 13.93 -12.49 2.87
CA THR A 63 14.74 -11.71 1.94
C THR A 63 14.04 -11.60 0.59
N ILE A 64 13.62 -12.72 0.00
CA ILE A 64 12.87 -12.76 -1.26
C ILE A 64 11.62 -11.89 -1.17
N LEU A 65 10.85 -11.99 -0.07
CA LEU A 65 9.64 -11.19 0.11
C LEU A 65 9.95 -9.70 0.30
N GLY A 66 11.06 -9.38 0.93
CA GLY A 66 11.50 -8.01 1.22
C GLY A 66 11.88 -7.21 -0.02
N VAL A 67 12.46 -7.85 -1.06
CA VAL A 67 12.89 -7.15 -2.29
C VAL A 67 11.73 -6.49 -3.04
N TYR A 68 10.50 -6.94 -2.84
CA TYR A 68 9.29 -6.31 -3.34
C TYR A 68 9.24 -4.81 -2.99
N TYR A 69 9.57 -4.44 -1.74
CA TYR A 69 9.42 -3.07 -1.27
C TYR A 69 10.48 -2.12 -1.84
N TYR A 70 11.65 -2.63 -2.24
CA TYR A 70 12.66 -1.81 -2.92
C TYR A 70 12.18 -1.32 -4.28
N THR A 71 11.62 -2.23 -5.09
CA THR A 71 11.09 -1.86 -6.41
C THR A 71 9.77 -1.12 -6.32
N TYR A 72 8.88 -1.48 -5.40
CA TYR A 72 7.64 -0.73 -5.17
C TYR A 72 7.93 0.73 -4.82
N SER A 73 8.88 0.97 -3.90
CA SER A 73 9.28 2.32 -3.50
C SER A 73 9.80 3.13 -4.69
N SER A 74 10.87 2.66 -5.34
CA SER A 74 11.49 3.39 -6.46
C SER A 74 10.53 3.59 -7.64
N MET A 75 9.76 2.57 -7.99
CA MET A 75 8.78 2.64 -9.07
C MET A 75 7.57 3.51 -8.76
N SER A 76 7.30 3.84 -7.48
CA SER A 76 6.24 4.81 -7.13
C SER A 76 6.50 6.20 -7.70
N LEU A 77 7.76 6.62 -7.81
CA LEU A 77 8.15 7.87 -8.47
C LEU A 77 7.97 7.76 -10.00
N VAL A 78 8.37 6.62 -10.58
CA VAL A 78 8.26 6.38 -12.01
C VAL A 78 6.79 6.27 -12.44
N ALA A 79 5.94 5.65 -11.62
CA ALA A 79 4.52 5.46 -11.93
C ALA A 79 3.78 6.79 -12.08
N GLY A 80 4.02 7.77 -11.20
CA GLY A 80 3.46 9.12 -11.32
C GLY A 80 3.87 9.77 -12.63
N ALA A 81 5.16 9.77 -12.91
CA ALA A 81 5.72 10.32 -14.12
C ALA A 81 5.17 9.64 -15.41
N ALA A 82 5.09 8.31 -15.41
CA ALA A 82 4.56 7.55 -16.54
C ALA A 82 3.08 7.86 -16.79
N LEU A 83 2.28 8.06 -15.76
CA LEU A 83 0.88 8.47 -15.87
C LEU A 83 0.73 9.84 -16.53
N ASP A 84 1.58 10.80 -16.15
CA ASP A 84 1.54 12.16 -16.69
C ASP A 84 1.98 12.21 -18.16
N HIS A 85 2.94 11.36 -18.59
CA HIS A 85 3.48 11.38 -19.95
C HIS A 85 2.81 10.40 -20.92
N LEU A 86 2.53 9.17 -20.47
CA LEU A 86 2.00 8.10 -21.32
C LEU A 86 0.49 7.92 -21.16
N GLY A 87 -0.10 8.56 -20.12
CA GLY A 87 -1.49 8.42 -19.74
C GLY A 87 -1.80 7.07 -19.09
N ALA A 88 -2.99 6.96 -18.50
CA ALA A 88 -3.42 5.76 -17.79
C ALA A 88 -3.56 4.54 -18.70
N LYS A 89 -3.98 4.75 -19.97
CA LYS A 89 -4.20 3.66 -20.93
C LYS A 89 -2.98 2.77 -21.17
N ARG A 90 -1.78 3.33 -21.11
CA ARG A 90 -0.54 2.56 -21.29
C ARG A 90 0.10 2.20 -19.97
N SER A 91 0.19 3.15 -19.05
CA SER A 91 0.96 3.01 -17.81
C SER A 91 0.36 1.96 -16.86
N VAL A 92 -0.96 2.01 -16.62
CA VAL A 92 -1.59 1.12 -15.62
C VAL A 92 -1.63 -0.35 -16.08
N PRO A 93 -2.07 -0.67 -17.33
CA PRO A 93 -2.04 -2.05 -17.81
C PRO A 93 -0.63 -2.64 -17.91
N VAL A 94 0.38 -1.84 -18.26
CA VAL A 94 1.79 -2.28 -18.27
C VAL A 94 2.25 -2.62 -16.86
N GLY A 95 1.97 -1.76 -15.86
CA GLY A 95 2.26 -2.06 -14.46
C GLY A 95 1.58 -3.36 -14.01
N MET A 96 0.29 -3.53 -14.33
CA MET A 96 -0.45 -4.74 -14.01
C MET A 96 0.11 -5.99 -14.72
N ALA A 97 0.54 -5.87 -15.98
CA ALA A 97 1.17 -6.97 -16.70
C ALA A 97 2.52 -7.38 -16.07
N ILE A 98 3.32 -6.40 -15.62
CA ILE A 98 4.58 -6.64 -14.90
C ILE A 98 4.29 -7.41 -13.59
N LEU A 99 3.25 -7.04 -12.85
CA LEU A 99 2.82 -7.78 -11.65
C LEU A 99 2.44 -9.23 -11.99
N GLY A 100 1.62 -9.45 -13.03
CA GLY A 100 1.20 -10.78 -13.45
C GLY A 100 2.36 -11.67 -13.89
N LEU A 101 3.28 -11.14 -14.69
CA LEU A 101 4.50 -11.83 -15.09
C LEU A 101 5.39 -12.13 -13.88
N GLY A 102 5.47 -11.20 -12.92
CA GLY A 102 6.15 -11.42 -11.64
C GLY A 102 5.55 -12.59 -10.83
N CYS A 103 4.23 -12.78 -10.87
CA CYS A 103 3.58 -13.94 -10.24
C CYS A 103 3.93 -15.26 -10.96
N LEU A 104 3.98 -15.26 -12.30
CA LEU A 104 4.41 -16.43 -13.07
C LEU A 104 5.87 -16.79 -12.79
N LEU A 105 6.77 -15.81 -12.70
CA LEU A 105 8.17 -16.05 -12.31
C LEU A 105 8.30 -16.58 -10.88
N PHE A 106 7.51 -16.06 -9.95
CA PHE A 106 7.51 -16.49 -8.55
C PHE A 106 6.99 -17.93 -8.36
N SER A 107 6.27 -18.47 -9.35
CA SER A 107 5.83 -19.87 -9.33
C SER A 107 6.93 -20.87 -9.64
N VAL A 108 8.07 -20.42 -10.18
CA VAL A 108 9.21 -21.28 -10.55
C VAL A 108 10.04 -21.59 -9.30
N PRO A 109 10.34 -22.88 -8.98
CA PRO A 109 11.03 -23.28 -7.74
C PRO A 109 12.55 -23.02 -7.78
N VAL A 110 12.92 -21.78 -8.08
CA VAL A 110 14.32 -21.31 -8.12
C VAL A 110 14.41 -19.96 -7.42
N VAL A 111 15.32 -19.80 -6.46
CA VAL A 111 15.49 -18.57 -5.68
C VAL A 111 15.62 -17.34 -6.56
N LEU A 112 16.47 -17.40 -7.60
CA LEU A 112 16.63 -16.27 -8.54
C LEU A 112 15.33 -15.89 -9.25
N ALA A 113 14.50 -16.87 -9.64
CA ALA A 113 13.20 -16.62 -10.24
C ALA A 113 12.24 -16.02 -9.20
N GLY A 114 12.30 -16.45 -7.95
CA GLY A 114 11.60 -15.86 -6.81
C GLY A 114 11.97 -14.40 -6.61
N ASP A 115 13.25 -14.07 -6.56
CA ASP A 115 13.74 -12.68 -6.41
C ASP A 115 13.30 -11.80 -7.56
N ILE A 116 13.50 -12.21 -8.82
CA ILE A 116 13.10 -11.45 -10.00
C ILE A 116 11.56 -11.32 -10.03
N GLY A 117 10.85 -12.39 -9.70
CA GLY A 117 9.39 -12.38 -9.58
C GLY A 117 8.91 -11.32 -8.59
N ARG A 118 9.51 -11.25 -7.40
CA ARG A 118 9.17 -10.25 -6.35
C ARG A 118 9.55 -8.82 -6.76
N LEU A 119 10.70 -8.65 -7.41
CA LEU A 119 11.08 -7.35 -7.99
C LEU A 119 10.05 -6.87 -9.02
N CYS A 120 9.61 -7.74 -9.94
CA CYS A 120 8.56 -7.43 -10.90
C CYS A 120 7.22 -7.16 -10.21
N GLN A 121 6.83 -7.96 -9.22
CA GLN A 121 5.60 -7.74 -8.45
C GLN A 121 5.61 -6.36 -7.79
N GLY A 122 6.70 -5.98 -7.13
CA GLY A 122 6.84 -4.66 -6.50
C GLY A 122 6.79 -3.51 -7.53
N ALA A 123 7.52 -3.66 -8.64
CA ALA A 123 7.55 -2.66 -9.71
C ALA A 123 6.17 -2.43 -10.35
N GLY A 124 5.47 -3.51 -10.66
CA GLY A 124 4.13 -3.44 -11.26
C GLY A 124 3.09 -2.87 -10.30
N SER A 125 3.15 -3.25 -9.03
CA SER A 125 2.23 -2.83 -7.97
C SER A 125 2.22 -1.31 -7.72
N ALA A 126 3.33 -0.61 -7.97
CA ALA A 126 3.43 0.83 -7.81
C ALA A 126 2.43 1.63 -8.67
N PHE A 127 1.96 1.03 -9.78
CA PHE A 127 0.98 1.64 -10.67
C PHE A 127 -0.48 1.50 -10.19
N ALA A 128 -0.77 0.63 -9.22
CA ALA A 128 -2.13 0.31 -8.83
C ALA A 128 -2.82 1.51 -8.14
N PHE A 129 -2.30 1.97 -7.01
CA PHE A 129 -2.88 3.09 -6.26
C PHE A 129 -2.78 4.41 -7.03
N THR A 130 -1.59 4.73 -7.57
CA THR A 130 -1.36 5.95 -8.35
C THR A 130 -2.27 6.02 -9.58
N GLY A 131 -2.42 4.91 -10.29
CA GLY A 131 -3.32 4.79 -11.44
C GLY A 131 -4.79 4.94 -11.05
N ALA A 132 -5.22 4.35 -9.95
CA ALA A 132 -6.59 4.49 -9.47
C ALA A 132 -6.93 5.94 -9.07
N VAL A 133 -6.03 6.63 -8.36
CA VAL A 133 -6.19 8.06 -8.01
C VAL A 133 -6.23 8.93 -9.25
N TYR A 134 -5.35 8.66 -10.22
CA TYR A 134 -5.29 9.38 -11.49
C TYR A 134 -6.59 9.23 -12.31
N LEU A 135 -7.12 8.01 -12.44
CA LEU A 135 -8.37 7.73 -13.14
C LEU A 135 -9.60 8.28 -12.39
N ALA A 136 -9.58 8.22 -11.05
CA ALA A 136 -10.63 8.81 -10.23
C ALA A 136 -10.75 10.31 -10.46
N ALA A 137 -9.63 11.02 -10.55
CA ALA A 137 -9.62 12.47 -10.80
C ALA A 137 -10.21 12.86 -12.17
N ARG A 138 -10.27 11.93 -13.12
CA ARG A 138 -10.86 12.13 -14.47
C ARG A 138 -12.29 11.62 -14.59
N GLY A 139 -12.62 10.56 -13.82
CA GLY A 139 -13.92 9.91 -13.90
C GLY A 139 -14.97 10.46 -12.92
N PHE A 140 -14.55 11.10 -11.82
CA PHE A 140 -15.46 11.56 -10.79
C PHE A 140 -15.44 13.09 -10.64
N PRO A 141 -16.61 13.71 -10.40
CA PRO A 141 -16.70 15.12 -10.01
C PRO A 141 -15.90 15.37 -8.72
N ALA A 142 -15.34 16.57 -8.56
CA ALA A 142 -14.50 16.95 -7.41
C ALA A 142 -15.13 16.60 -6.04
N ARG A 143 -16.47 16.74 -5.92
CA ARG A 143 -17.21 16.39 -4.69
C ARG A 143 -17.15 14.91 -4.30
N TYR A 144 -16.91 13.99 -5.25
CA TYR A 144 -16.85 12.55 -5.03
C TYR A 144 -15.41 11.98 -5.11
N LEU A 145 -14.44 12.81 -5.45
CA LEU A 145 -13.06 12.37 -5.65
C LEU A 145 -12.46 11.74 -4.39
N ALA A 146 -12.63 12.39 -3.23
CA ALA A 146 -12.14 11.88 -1.96
C ALA A 146 -12.79 10.53 -1.61
N THR A 147 -14.10 10.38 -1.88
CA THR A 147 -14.83 9.12 -1.68
C THR A 147 -14.28 8.00 -2.58
N ALA A 148 -14.01 8.29 -3.86
CA ALA A 148 -13.46 7.31 -4.80
C ALA A 148 -12.04 6.86 -4.38
N ILE A 149 -11.19 7.79 -3.92
CA ILE A 149 -9.85 7.47 -3.39
C ILE A 149 -9.97 6.63 -2.11
N GLY A 150 -10.87 7.00 -1.19
CA GLY A 150 -11.13 6.23 0.02
C GLY A 150 -11.63 4.82 -0.28
N ALA A 151 -12.58 4.68 -1.21
CA ALA A 151 -13.08 3.39 -1.67
C ALA A 151 -11.96 2.53 -2.30
N THR A 152 -11.07 3.15 -3.08
CA THR A 152 -9.88 2.47 -3.62
C THR A 152 -9.05 1.86 -2.49
N GLN A 153 -8.73 2.63 -1.45
CA GLN A 153 -7.93 2.15 -0.32
C GLN A 153 -8.63 1.00 0.43
N CYS A 154 -9.95 1.14 0.68
CA CYS A 154 -10.73 0.08 1.32
C CYS A 154 -10.70 -1.22 0.52
N VAL A 155 -10.89 -1.17 -0.80
CA VAL A 155 -10.87 -2.37 -1.66
C VAL A 155 -9.47 -2.98 -1.72
N GLY A 156 -8.40 -2.18 -1.75
CA GLY A 156 -7.04 -2.70 -1.62
C GLY A 156 -6.85 -3.48 -0.32
N MET A 157 -7.25 -2.93 0.81
CA MET A 157 -7.13 -3.60 2.12
C MET A 157 -8.01 -4.85 2.24
N LEU A 158 -9.20 -4.86 1.60
CA LEU A 158 -9.99 -6.08 1.45
C LEU A 158 -9.21 -7.16 0.67
N GLY A 159 -8.46 -6.76 -0.38
CA GLY A 159 -7.53 -7.66 -1.08
C GLY A 159 -6.48 -8.25 -0.15
N GLY A 160 -5.89 -7.42 0.74
CA GLY A 160 -4.96 -7.87 1.76
C GLY A 160 -5.55 -8.91 2.71
N SER A 161 -6.75 -8.65 3.22
CA SER A 161 -7.48 -9.61 4.06
C SER A 161 -7.83 -10.88 3.28
N ALA A 162 -8.25 -10.76 2.01
CA ALA A 162 -8.58 -11.91 1.17
C ALA A 162 -7.34 -12.77 0.85
N GLY A 163 -6.18 -12.16 0.63
CA GLY A 163 -4.91 -12.86 0.45
C GLY A 163 -4.52 -13.74 1.63
N GLN A 164 -5.05 -13.47 2.80
CA GLN A 164 -4.88 -14.32 3.98
C GLN A 164 -6.09 -15.25 4.17
N ASN A 165 -7.28 -14.71 4.36
CA ASN A 165 -8.50 -15.46 4.71
C ASN A 165 -9.04 -16.38 3.62
N VAL A 166 -8.82 -16.05 2.32
CA VAL A 166 -9.26 -16.90 1.20
C VAL A 166 -8.14 -17.85 0.81
N VAL A 167 -6.92 -17.32 0.66
CA VAL A 167 -5.78 -18.13 0.19
C VAL A 167 -5.33 -19.12 1.25
N GLY A 168 -5.30 -18.74 2.53
CA GLY A 168 -4.90 -19.62 3.63
C GLY A 168 -5.66 -20.95 3.65
N PRO A 169 -7.01 -20.97 3.70
CA PRO A 169 -7.79 -22.20 3.61
C PRO A 169 -7.61 -22.98 2.30
N MET A 170 -7.31 -22.31 1.18
CA MET A 170 -7.02 -23.01 -0.08
C MET A 170 -5.69 -23.79 0.01
N ILE A 171 -4.66 -23.19 0.60
CA ILE A 171 -3.36 -23.84 0.85
C ILE A 171 -3.52 -24.99 1.87
N GLU A 172 -4.27 -24.76 2.94
CA GLU A 172 -4.56 -25.80 3.95
C GLU A 172 -5.27 -27.02 3.35
N ARG A 173 -6.13 -26.80 2.36
CA ARG A 173 -6.81 -27.86 1.60
C ARG A 173 -5.96 -28.53 0.53
N GLY A 174 -4.67 -28.18 0.41
CA GLY A 174 -3.72 -28.80 -0.50
C GLY A 174 -3.56 -28.13 -1.86
N LEU A 175 -4.01 -26.87 -2.02
CA LEU A 175 -3.69 -26.13 -3.24
C LEU A 175 -2.16 -25.94 -3.32
N ALA A 176 -1.55 -26.45 -4.40
CA ALA A 176 -0.11 -26.31 -4.63
C ALA A 176 0.28 -24.84 -4.83
N ILE A 177 1.39 -24.43 -4.23
CA ILE A 177 1.94 -23.06 -4.31
C ILE A 177 2.13 -22.62 -5.76
N HIS A 178 2.74 -23.49 -6.58
CA HIS A 178 2.89 -23.25 -8.02
C HIS A 178 1.55 -22.94 -8.71
N THR A 179 0.53 -23.76 -8.45
CA THR A 179 -0.80 -23.58 -9.05
C THR A 179 -1.45 -22.26 -8.63
N PHE A 180 -1.30 -21.86 -7.37
CA PHE A 180 -1.78 -20.57 -6.88
C PHE A 180 -1.11 -19.41 -7.63
N TRP A 181 0.23 -19.40 -7.72
CA TRP A 181 0.96 -18.29 -8.34
C TRP A 181 0.75 -18.19 -9.84
N VAL A 182 0.64 -19.32 -10.53
CA VAL A 182 0.27 -19.36 -11.95
C VAL A 182 -1.16 -18.85 -12.14
N GLY A 183 -2.11 -19.34 -11.34
CA GLY A 183 -3.51 -18.95 -11.44
C GLY A 183 -3.73 -17.46 -11.23
N ILE A 184 -3.17 -16.90 -10.14
CA ILE A 184 -3.28 -15.45 -9.86
C ILE A 184 -2.57 -14.62 -10.92
N GLY A 185 -1.41 -15.07 -11.43
CA GLY A 185 -0.69 -14.41 -12.51
C GLY A 185 -1.50 -14.32 -13.80
N ILE A 186 -2.15 -15.41 -14.21
CA ILE A 186 -3.03 -15.42 -15.39
C ILE A 186 -4.24 -14.50 -15.18
N ILE A 187 -4.90 -14.54 -14.02
CA ILE A 187 -6.02 -13.65 -13.70
C ILE A 187 -5.60 -12.18 -13.84
N ILE A 188 -4.44 -11.82 -13.28
CA ILE A 188 -3.89 -10.46 -13.36
C ILE A 188 -3.64 -10.05 -14.82
N LEU A 189 -3.04 -10.93 -15.65
CA LEU A 189 -2.79 -10.65 -17.06
C LEU A 189 -4.09 -10.47 -17.86
N VAL A 190 -5.10 -11.28 -17.60
CA VAL A 190 -6.44 -11.14 -18.23
C VAL A 190 -7.05 -9.78 -17.86
N VAL A 191 -7.04 -9.41 -16.58
CA VAL A 191 -7.56 -8.11 -16.13
C VAL A 191 -6.72 -6.95 -16.72
N ALA A 192 -5.41 -7.12 -16.90
CA ALA A 192 -4.56 -6.11 -17.57
C ALA A 192 -5.02 -5.84 -19.02
N VAL A 193 -5.37 -6.90 -19.76
CA VAL A 193 -5.94 -6.77 -21.11
C VAL A 193 -7.29 -6.06 -21.08
N LEU A 194 -8.20 -6.45 -20.18
CA LEU A 194 -9.50 -5.81 -20.02
C LEU A 194 -9.35 -4.31 -19.67
N LEU A 195 -8.41 -3.99 -18.79
CA LEU A 195 -8.08 -2.62 -18.41
C LEU A 195 -7.54 -1.82 -19.60
N TYR A 196 -6.65 -2.40 -20.42
CA TYR A 196 -6.14 -1.75 -21.63
C TYR A 196 -7.25 -1.46 -22.64
N ILE A 197 -8.18 -2.39 -22.83
CA ILE A 197 -9.31 -2.22 -23.77
C ILE A 197 -10.29 -1.16 -23.25
N SER A 198 -10.62 -1.19 -21.95
CA SER A 198 -11.63 -0.30 -21.34
C SER A 198 -11.13 1.12 -21.10
N THR A 199 -9.80 1.33 -20.97
CA THR A 199 -9.25 2.66 -20.69
C THR A 199 -9.26 3.52 -21.96
N PRO A 200 -9.89 4.71 -21.95
CA PRO A 200 -9.94 5.58 -23.11
C PRO A 200 -8.55 6.15 -23.44
N LYS A 201 -8.35 6.49 -24.72
CA LYS A 201 -7.16 7.27 -25.13
C LYS A 201 -7.30 8.69 -24.58
N GLU A 202 -6.27 9.16 -23.92
CA GLU A 202 -6.20 10.54 -23.42
C GLU A 202 -5.53 11.44 -24.47
N GLN A 203 -6.07 12.65 -24.62
CA GLN A 203 -5.35 13.71 -25.33
C GLN A 203 -4.38 14.33 -24.32
N LEU A 204 -3.14 13.89 -24.34
CA LEU A 204 -2.08 14.46 -23.51
C LEU A 204 -1.69 15.80 -24.15
N GLY A 205 -1.67 16.87 -23.33
CA GLY A 205 -1.33 18.20 -23.82
C GLY A 205 0.10 18.24 -24.39
N THR A 206 0.29 18.96 -25.49
CA THR A 206 1.57 19.11 -26.21
C THR A 206 2.69 19.75 -25.38
N HIS A 207 2.37 20.39 -24.26
CA HIS A 207 3.36 21.03 -23.37
C HIS A 207 4.31 20.06 -22.65
N ILE A 208 4.03 18.75 -22.68
CA ILE A 208 4.82 17.74 -21.98
C ILE A 208 5.94 17.17 -22.89
N GLN A 209 5.91 17.42 -24.18
CA GLN A 209 6.87 16.84 -25.14
C GLN A 209 8.26 17.51 -25.16
N GLU A 210 8.42 18.72 -24.61
CA GLU A 210 9.66 19.50 -24.76
C GLU A 210 10.70 19.29 -23.64
N GLY A 211 10.39 18.54 -22.56
CA GLY A 211 11.20 18.54 -21.34
C GLY A 211 12.03 17.29 -20.99
N GLY A 212 12.02 16.22 -21.77
CA GLY A 212 12.77 14.99 -21.46
C GLY A 212 12.51 14.41 -20.05
N PHE A 213 13.24 13.35 -19.67
CA PHE A 213 13.11 12.69 -18.34
C PHE A 213 13.43 13.62 -17.15
N SER A 214 14.28 14.62 -17.36
CA SER A 214 14.63 15.59 -16.30
C SER A 214 13.47 16.50 -15.90
N SER A 215 12.55 16.80 -16.81
CA SER A 215 11.37 17.62 -16.48
C SER A 215 10.38 16.91 -15.56
N LEU A 216 10.40 15.57 -15.55
CA LEU A 216 9.59 14.72 -14.68
C LEU A 216 10.02 14.77 -13.22
N LEU A 217 11.31 15.02 -12.99
CA LEU A 217 11.88 15.03 -11.65
C LEU A 217 11.76 16.40 -10.97
N LYS A 218 11.60 17.49 -11.73
CA LYS A 218 11.46 18.85 -11.17
C LYS A 218 10.38 18.99 -10.07
N PRO A 219 9.16 18.45 -10.23
CA PRO A 219 8.17 18.53 -9.15
C PRO A 219 8.61 17.81 -7.87
N TYR A 220 9.43 16.75 -7.98
CA TYR A 220 9.98 16.05 -6.82
C TYR A 220 11.07 16.87 -6.12
N GLU A 221 11.83 17.71 -6.83
CA GLU A 221 12.76 18.63 -6.19
C GLU A 221 12.04 19.56 -5.21
N VAL A 222 10.87 20.09 -5.59
CA VAL A 222 10.04 20.92 -4.71
C VAL A 222 9.57 20.14 -3.49
N VAL A 223 9.06 18.91 -3.71
CA VAL A 223 8.54 18.06 -2.62
C VAL A 223 9.64 17.68 -1.64
N PHE A 224 10.81 17.26 -2.14
CA PHE A 224 11.93 16.80 -1.30
C PHE A 224 12.80 17.96 -0.75
N SER A 225 12.63 19.18 -1.23
CA SER A 225 13.20 20.37 -0.58
C SER A 225 12.43 20.78 0.68
N ASN A 226 11.21 20.25 0.87
CA ASN A 226 10.40 20.55 2.05
C ASN A 226 10.63 19.52 3.16
N PRO A 227 11.23 19.89 4.33
CA PRO A 227 11.46 18.96 5.44
C PRO A 227 10.19 18.29 5.97
N GLN A 228 9.03 18.95 5.85
CA GLN A 228 7.75 18.37 6.26
C GLN A 228 7.38 17.15 5.44
N SER A 229 7.80 17.06 4.18
CA SER A 229 7.56 15.89 3.33
C SER A 229 8.24 14.64 3.89
N TYR A 230 9.47 14.76 4.38
CA TYR A 230 10.18 13.64 5.04
C TYR A 230 9.52 13.23 6.34
N LEU A 231 9.10 14.19 7.17
CA LEU A 231 8.39 13.89 8.42
C LEU A 231 7.08 13.16 8.15
N CYS A 232 6.32 13.57 7.12
CA CYS A 232 5.10 12.87 6.69
C CYS A 232 5.42 11.43 6.26
N GLY A 233 6.45 11.22 5.46
CA GLY A 233 6.88 9.89 5.00
C GLY A 233 7.32 8.99 6.15
N ILE A 234 8.10 9.52 7.10
CA ILE A 234 8.57 8.79 8.28
C ILE A 234 7.39 8.39 9.17
N VAL A 235 6.49 9.31 9.51
CA VAL A 235 5.32 8.99 10.36
C VAL A 235 4.42 7.98 9.68
N ALA A 236 4.07 8.19 8.41
CA ALA A 236 3.26 7.24 7.66
C ALA A 236 3.93 5.86 7.56
N GLY A 237 5.22 5.82 7.26
CA GLY A 237 5.98 4.57 7.14
C GLY A 237 6.07 3.80 8.46
N LEU A 238 6.32 4.49 9.59
CA LEU A 238 6.36 3.87 10.91
C LEU A 238 5.00 3.27 11.32
N LEU A 239 3.88 3.88 10.92
CA LEU A 239 2.53 3.38 11.17
C LEU A 239 2.10 2.30 10.17
N PHE A 240 2.67 2.29 8.97
CA PHE A 240 2.32 1.34 7.90
C PHE A 240 3.16 0.06 7.98
N ALA A 241 4.44 0.15 8.36
CA ALA A 241 5.36 -0.98 8.41
C ALA A 241 4.90 -2.15 9.30
N PRO A 242 4.25 -1.95 10.46
CA PRO A 242 3.68 -3.05 11.24
C PRO A 242 2.69 -3.90 10.45
N THR A 243 1.87 -3.28 9.59
CA THR A 243 0.94 -4.02 8.72
C THR A 243 1.70 -4.76 7.61
N THR A 244 2.62 -4.09 6.91
CA THR A 244 3.26 -4.67 5.72
C THR A 244 4.31 -5.72 6.06
N ILE A 245 5.07 -5.52 7.12
CA ILE A 245 6.12 -6.45 7.55
C ILE A 245 5.61 -7.35 8.66
N GLY A 246 5.10 -6.74 9.74
CA GLY A 246 4.68 -7.47 10.94
C GLY A 246 3.56 -8.45 10.64
N ASP A 247 2.54 -8.01 9.91
CA ASP A 247 1.37 -8.81 9.60
C ASP A 247 1.49 -9.55 8.25
N MET A 248 1.63 -8.82 7.14
CA MET A 248 1.57 -9.40 5.79
C MET A 248 2.76 -10.28 5.40
N ILE A 249 3.85 -10.30 6.17
CA ILE A 249 4.96 -11.24 5.97
C ILE A 249 5.02 -12.24 7.11
N TRP A 250 5.03 -11.77 8.36
CA TRP A 250 5.32 -12.62 9.52
C TRP A 250 4.11 -12.97 10.37
N GLY A 251 2.95 -12.30 10.21
CA GLY A 251 1.80 -12.39 11.13
C GLY A 251 1.34 -13.82 11.37
N VAL A 252 0.99 -14.56 10.31
CA VAL A 252 0.50 -15.94 10.43
C VAL A 252 1.53 -16.85 11.09
N ALA A 253 2.80 -16.76 10.65
CA ALA A 253 3.87 -17.56 11.23
C ALA A 253 4.13 -17.22 12.72
N ALA A 254 3.99 -15.94 13.11
CA ALA A 254 4.12 -15.51 14.50
C ALA A 254 3.01 -16.09 15.38
N PHE A 255 1.74 -15.97 14.95
CA PHE A 255 0.61 -16.53 15.71
C PHE A 255 0.67 -18.06 15.77
N GLN A 256 1.06 -18.74 14.68
CA GLN A 256 1.13 -20.19 14.64
C GLN A 256 2.32 -20.75 15.40
N LYS A 257 3.54 -20.25 15.14
CA LYS A 257 4.77 -20.84 15.69
C LYS A 257 5.10 -20.29 17.09
N ASP A 258 4.90 -19.01 17.32
CA ASP A 258 5.31 -18.39 18.58
C ASP A 258 4.19 -18.44 19.66
N LEU A 259 2.92 -18.28 19.26
CA LEU A 259 1.77 -18.30 20.17
C LEU A 259 0.95 -19.60 20.11
N GLN A 260 1.37 -20.59 19.31
CA GLN A 260 0.79 -21.92 19.22
C GLN A 260 -0.70 -21.94 18.83
N PHE A 261 -1.17 -20.94 18.09
CA PHE A 261 -2.51 -21.00 17.50
C PHE A 261 -2.54 -22.03 16.36
N SER A 262 -3.70 -22.67 16.16
CA SER A 262 -3.92 -23.47 14.95
C SER A 262 -3.73 -22.59 13.71
N TYR A 263 -3.29 -23.19 12.59
CA TYR A 263 -3.09 -22.46 11.32
C TYR A 263 -4.30 -21.62 10.94
N HIS A 264 -5.50 -22.21 10.95
CA HIS A 264 -6.75 -21.50 10.66
C HIS A 264 -6.95 -20.26 11.56
N ASN A 265 -6.76 -20.41 12.88
CA ASN A 265 -6.90 -19.29 13.81
C ASN A 265 -5.82 -18.21 13.56
N ALA A 266 -4.57 -18.60 13.29
CA ALA A 266 -3.48 -17.68 12.99
C ALA A 266 -3.80 -16.84 11.75
N VAL A 267 -4.31 -17.47 10.67
CA VAL A 267 -4.75 -16.80 9.44
C VAL A 267 -5.87 -15.81 9.72
N VAL A 268 -6.92 -16.22 10.46
CA VAL A 268 -8.04 -15.34 10.81
C VAL A 268 -7.57 -14.16 11.67
N ILE A 269 -6.69 -14.39 12.63
CA ILE A 269 -6.16 -13.32 13.50
C ILE A 269 -5.36 -12.31 12.68
N ALA A 270 -4.44 -12.76 11.83
CA ALA A 270 -3.62 -11.90 10.99
C ALA A 270 -4.50 -11.05 10.04
N SER A 271 -5.45 -11.66 9.35
CA SER A 271 -6.33 -10.97 8.42
C SER A 271 -7.22 -9.88 9.03
N MET A 272 -7.30 -9.80 10.36
CA MET A 272 -8.01 -8.74 11.05
C MET A 272 -7.31 -7.38 10.91
N VAL A 273 -5.99 -7.34 10.70
CA VAL A 273 -5.27 -6.07 10.49
C VAL A 273 -5.70 -5.38 9.19
N PRO A 274 -5.56 -5.98 8.00
CA PRO A 274 -6.04 -5.34 6.77
C PRO A 274 -7.55 -5.11 6.78
N LEU A 275 -8.34 -5.99 7.42
CA LEU A 275 -9.77 -5.75 7.61
C LEU A 275 -10.02 -4.52 8.49
N GLY A 276 -9.26 -4.32 9.55
CA GLY A 276 -9.34 -3.12 10.39
C GLY A 276 -9.06 -1.83 9.61
N TRP A 277 -8.11 -1.85 8.67
CA TRP A 277 -7.82 -0.71 7.80
C TRP A 277 -9.01 -0.28 6.95
N VAL A 278 -9.86 -1.22 6.50
CA VAL A 278 -11.06 -0.92 5.71
C VAL A 278 -11.97 0.06 6.46
N PHE A 279 -12.08 -0.10 7.77
CA PHE A 279 -12.87 0.79 8.62
C PHE A 279 -12.04 1.98 9.12
N GLY A 280 -10.77 1.72 9.46
CA GLY A 280 -9.87 2.71 10.05
C GLY A 280 -9.58 3.91 9.14
N CYS A 281 -9.28 3.68 7.85
CA CYS A 281 -8.98 4.77 6.93
C CYS A 281 -10.11 5.80 6.83
N PRO A 282 -11.37 5.43 6.51
CA PRO A 282 -12.45 6.41 6.42
C PRO A 282 -12.81 7.00 7.79
N LEU A 283 -12.81 6.20 8.85
CA LEU A 283 -13.16 6.65 10.19
C LEU A 283 -12.18 7.70 10.72
N LEU A 284 -10.87 7.42 10.64
CA LEU A 284 -9.85 8.32 11.18
C LEU A 284 -9.63 9.53 10.29
N GLY A 285 -9.81 9.39 8.97
CA GLY A 285 -9.87 10.52 8.04
C GLY A 285 -11.02 11.46 8.38
N TRP A 286 -12.24 10.92 8.52
CA TRP A 286 -13.42 11.70 8.93
C TRP A 286 -13.24 12.35 10.31
N LEU A 287 -12.72 11.61 11.29
CA LEU A 287 -12.45 12.14 12.64
C LEU A 287 -11.47 13.31 12.59
N SER A 288 -10.40 13.18 11.81
CA SER A 288 -9.39 14.23 11.59
C SER A 288 -10.01 15.49 10.97
N ASP A 289 -10.89 15.31 9.97
CA ASP A 289 -11.61 16.41 9.33
C ASP A 289 -12.62 17.07 10.26
N ARG A 290 -13.33 16.29 11.08
CA ARG A 290 -14.31 16.78 12.06
C ARG A 290 -13.66 17.58 13.18
N ILE A 291 -12.54 17.08 13.73
CA ILE A 291 -11.77 17.79 14.76
C ILE A 291 -11.09 19.03 14.14
N GLY A 292 -10.86 19.04 12.84
CA GLY A 292 -10.13 20.07 12.13
C GLY A 292 -8.63 20.10 12.44
N ARG A 293 -8.08 19.02 13.00
CA ARG A 293 -6.67 18.86 13.36
C ARG A 293 -6.17 17.48 12.97
N ARG A 294 -4.98 17.41 12.38
CA ARG A 294 -4.37 16.19 11.88
C ARG A 294 -3.58 15.42 12.95
N LYS A 295 -2.71 16.15 13.67
CA LYS A 295 -1.77 15.58 14.66
C LYS A 295 -2.43 14.80 15.79
N PRO A 296 -3.49 15.29 16.47
CA PRO A 296 -4.10 14.56 17.59
C PRO A 296 -4.61 13.17 17.17
N VAL A 297 -5.17 13.04 15.97
CA VAL A 297 -5.67 11.76 15.46
C VAL A 297 -4.51 10.80 15.17
N ILE A 298 -3.41 11.27 14.57
CA ILE A 298 -2.22 10.44 14.33
C ILE A 298 -1.64 9.95 15.66
N ILE A 299 -1.43 10.85 16.63
CA ILE A 299 -0.84 10.54 17.94
C ILE A 299 -1.74 9.57 18.72
N GLY A 300 -3.06 9.85 18.78
CA GLY A 300 -4.02 8.98 19.44
C GLY A 300 -4.08 7.59 18.82
N SER A 301 -4.07 7.50 17.50
CA SER A 301 -4.06 6.21 16.78
C SER A 301 -2.76 5.44 16.99
N ALA A 302 -1.60 6.10 16.97
CA ALA A 302 -0.32 5.46 17.28
C ALA A 302 -0.29 4.92 18.72
N ALA A 303 -0.86 5.65 19.69
CA ALA A 303 -1.03 5.17 21.05
C ALA A 303 -1.94 3.94 21.15
N VAL A 304 -3.07 3.93 20.41
CA VAL A 304 -3.95 2.76 20.33
C VAL A 304 -3.22 1.57 19.70
N MET A 305 -2.41 1.77 18.65
CA MET A 305 -1.57 0.71 18.07
C MET A 305 -0.59 0.13 19.12
N MET A 306 0.06 0.98 19.90
CA MET A 306 0.97 0.54 20.98
C MET A 306 0.23 -0.29 22.02
N LEU A 307 -0.93 0.17 22.48
CA LEU A 307 -1.75 -0.55 23.47
C LEU A 307 -2.26 -1.88 22.93
N ALA A 308 -2.75 -1.92 21.70
CA ALA A 308 -3.19 -3.15 21.04
C ALA A 308 -2.02 -4.13 20.86
N GLY A 309 -0.84 -3.64 20.41
CA GLY A 309 0.37 -4.44 20.31
C GLY A 309 0.83 -5.01 21.66
N ALA A 310 0.81 -4.20 22.70
CA ALA A 310 1.12 -4.64 24.07
C ALA A 310 0.09 -5.66 24.58
N GLN A 311 -1.20 -5.43 24.31
CA GLN A 311 -2.27 -6.37 24.67
C GLN A 311 -2.06 -7.75 24.05
N ILE A 312 -1.69 -7.80 22.77
CA ILE A 312 -1.47 -9.07 22.05
C ILE A 312 -0.20 -9.77 22.56
N ALA A 313 0.85 -9.01 22.93
CA ALA A 313 2.12 -9.56 23.36
C ALA A 313 2.12 -10.04 24.81
N PHE A 314 1.40 -9.35 25.70
CA PHE A 314 1.49 -9.55 27.13
C PHE A 314 0.17 -9.97 27.79
N HIS A 315 -0.95 -9.91 27.08
CA HIS A 315 -2.30 -10.29 27.53
C HIS A 315 -2.74 -9.68 28.87
N PRO A 316 -2.52 -8.37 29.12
CA PRO A 316 -2.89 -7.75 30.39
C PRO A 316 -4.41 -7.71 30.63
N LEU A 317 -5.23 -7.81 29.57
CA LEU A 317 -6.69 -7.83 29.63
C LEU A 317 -7.25 -9.06 28.88
N PRO A 318 -8.48 -9.53 29.20
CA PRO A 318 -9.11 -10.67 28.56
C PRO A 318 -9.69 -10.32 27.17
N ILE A 319 -8.92 -9.63 26.34
CA ILE A 319 -9.30 -9.26 24.97
C ILE A 319 -8.76 -10.32 24.02
N SER A 320 -9.63 -10.85 23.15
CA SER A 320 -9.21 -11.84 22.16
C SER A 320 -8.18 -11.27 21.18
N ALA A 321 -7.24 -12.10 20.72
CA ALA A 321 -6.23 -11.70 19.73
C ALA A 321 -6.88 -11.17 18.43
N ARG A 322 -8.02 -11.72 18.00
CA ARG A 322 -8.79 -11.25 16.84
C ARG A 322 -9.22 -9.79 16.99
N LEU A 323 -9.83 -9.46 18.14
CA LEU A 323 -10.27 -8.09 18.42
C LEU A 323 -9.08 -7.14 18.59
N GLY A 324 -8.00 -7.59 19.25
CA GLY A 324 -6.77 -6.80 19.37
C GLY A 324 -6.15 -6.45 18.03
N MET A 325 -6.03 -7.41 17.08
CA MET A 325 -5.51 -7.18 15.74
C MET A 325 -6.44 -6.32 14.88
N PHE A 326 -7.76 -6.48 15.04
CA PHE A 326 -8.72 -5.61 14.37
C PHE A 326 -8.59 -4.14 14.84
N ILE A 327 -8.52 -3.91 16.15
CA ILE A 327 -8.31 -2.57 16.73
C ILE A 327 -6.96 -1.99 16.27
N PHE A 328 -5.91 -2.82 16.25
CA PHE A 328 -4.61 -2.44 15.71
C PHE A 328 -4.71 -1.99 14.25
N GLY A 329 -5.43 -2.76 13.42
CA GLY A 329 -5.69 -2.43 12.02
C GLY A 329 -6.49 -1.15 11.84
N VAL A 330 -7.55 -0.94 12.64
CA VAL A 330 -8.32 0.32 12.62
C VAL A 330 -7.42 1.51 12.92
N ALA A 331 -6.62 1.42 13.98
CA ALA A 331 -5.70 2.50 14.36
C ALA A 331 -4.60 2.74 13.30
N SER A 332 -4.11 1.68 12.64
CA SER A 332 -3.13 1.78 11.55
C SER A 332 -3.63 2.60 10.37
N GLY A 333 -4.95 2.72 10.16
CA GLY A 333 -5.56 3.56 9.13
C GLY A 333 -5.15 5.03 9.22
N ALA A 334 -4.70 5.51 10.39
CA ALA A 334 -4.14 6.87 10.56
C ALA A 334 -2.88 7.11 9.74
N ALA A 335 -2.19 6.07 9.26
CA ALA A 335 -1.05 6.21 8.35
C ALA A 335 -1.39 6.94 7.04
N MET A 336 -2.68 7.04 6.69
CA MET A 336 -3.15 7.80 5.53
C MET A 336 -3.29 9.30 5.79
N ILE A 337 -3.31 9.76 7.05
CA ILE A 337 -3.44 11.19 7.38
C ILE A 337 -2.22 12.00 6.93
N PRO A 338 -0.96 11.56 7.10
CA PRO A 338 0.20 12.24 6.54
C PRO A 338 0.17 12.44 5.02
N TYR A 339 -0.57 11.61 4.26
CA TYR A 339 -0.81 11.81 2.83
C TYR A 339 -1.66 13.06 2.54
N SER A 340 -2.50 13.47 3.47
CA SER A 340 -3.19 14.76 3.40
C SER A 340 -2.26 15.90 3.79
N ILE A 341 -1.50 15.75 4.87
CA ILE A 341 -0.57 16.79 5.35
C ILE A 341 0.45 17.15 4.27
N ILE A 342 1.06 16.16 3.60
CA ILE A 342 2.08 16.44 2.57
C ILE A 342 1.52 17.28 1.41
N LYS A 343 0.23 17.07 1.05
CA LYS A 343 -0.45 17.87 0.03
C LYS A 343 -0.78 19.28 0.51
N GLU A 344 -1.02 19.43 1.81
CA GLU A 344 -1.38 20.70 2.44
C GLU A 344 -0.16 21.58 2.74
N VAL A 345 1.05 21.00 2.87
CA VAL A 345 2.31 21.72 3.11
C VAL A 345 3.13 21.98 1.85
N ASN A 346 2.73 21.43 0.72
CA ASN A 346 3.38 21.65 -0.58
C ASN A 346 2.47 22.43 -1.52
N PRO A 347 3.02 23.14 -2.53
CA PRO A 347 2.25 23.91 -3.50
C PRO A 347 1.26 23.03 -4.30
N ASP A 348 0.16 23.65 -4.74
CA ASP A 348 -0.94 22.95 -5.43
C ASP A 348 -0.51 22.27 -6.74
N ASN A 349 0.44 22.84 -7.44
CA ASN A 349 0.96 22.33 -8.72
C ASN A 349 1.81 21.05 -8.57
N VAL A 350 2.23 20.66 -7.35
CA VAL A 350 3.02 19.44 -7.08
C VAL A 350 2.28 18.41 -6.23
N LYS A 351 0.97 18.52 -6.03
CA LYS A 351 0.18 17.58 -5.18
C LYS A 351 0.24 16.13 -5.66
N GLY A 352 0.31 15.91 -6.96
CA GLY A 352 0.51 14.57 -7.53
C GLY A 352 1.87 13.99 -7.15
N SER A 353 2.94 14.75 -7.37
CA SER A 353 4.30 14.37 -7.01
C SER A 353 4.48 14.24 -5.48
N ALA A 354 3.78 15.05 -4.67
CA ALA A 354 3.76 14.90 -3.22
C ALA A 354 3.17 13.52 -2.81
N THR A 355 2.14 13.04 -3.52
CA THR A 355 1.58 11.71 -3.27
C THR A 355 2.55 10.59 -3.68
N GLY A 356 3.22 10.71 -4.82
CA GLY A 356 4.27 9.77 -5.22
C GLY A 356 5.48 9.81 -4.29
N GLY A 357 5.88 11.01 -3.84
CA GLY A 357 7.00 11.22 -2.92
C GLY A 357 6.76 10.60 -1.54
N ILE A 358 5.57 10.79 -0.96
CA ILE A 358 5.27 10.13 0.33
C ILE A 358 5.18 8.61 0.18
N ASN A 359 4.63 8.12 -0.92
CA ASN A 359 4.57 6.68 -1.19
C ASN A 359 5.99 6.08 -1.30
N PHE A 360 6.90 6.78 -2.00
CA PHE A 360 8.32 6.42 -2.02
C PHE A 360 8.90 6.33 -0.61
N LEU A 361 8.75 7.36 0.23
CA LEU A 361 9.31 7.42 1.57
C LEU A 361 8.75 6.33 2.50
N VAL A 362 7.44 6.08 2.44
CA VAL A 362 6.77 5.04 3.25
C VAL A 362 7.32 3.66 2.95
N PHE A 363 7.43 3.32 1.66
CA PHE A 363 7.89 1.99 1.28
C PHE A 363 9.41 1.84 1.29
N ALA A 364 10.18 2.93 1.12
CA ALA A 364 11.61 2.94 1.39
C ALA A 364 11.89 2.66 2.88
N LEU A 365 11.17 3.31 3.79
CA LEU A 365 11.27 3.03 5.22
C LEU A 365 10.85 1.58 5.54
N THR A 366 9.78 1.09 4.92
CA THR A 366 9.35 -0.31 5.05
C THR A 366 10.45 -1.28 4.61
N ALA A 367 11.09 -1.02 3.46
CA ALA A 367 12.19 -1.82 2.94
C ALA A 367 13.41 -1.85 3.89
N LEU A 368 13.71 -0.71 4.54
CA LEU A 368 14.79 -0.62 5.52
C LEU A 368 14.46 -1.30 6.84
N LEU A 369 13.21 -1.22 7.31
CA LEU A 369 12.79 -1.83 8.57
C LEU A 369 12.64 -3.35 8.49
N GLY A 370 12.39 -3.91 7.31
CA GLY A 370 12.20 -5.34 7.11
C GLY A 370 13.39 -6.19 7.60
N PRO A 371 14.61 -5.98 7.10
CA PRO A 371 15.81 -6.69 7.58
C PRO A 371 16.10 -6.46 9.06
N VAL A 372 15.88 -5.23 9.57
CA VAL A 372 16.09 -4.91 10.99
C VAL A 372 15.12 -5.71 11.86
N TYR A 373 13.84 -5.77 11.46
CA TYR A 373 12.83 -6.59 12.15
C TYR A 373 13.20 -8.08 12.12
N ALA A 374 13.52 -8.63 10.94
CA ALA A 374 13.91 -10.04 10.79
C ALA A 374 15.10 -10.41 11.68
N HIS A 375 16.12 -9.55 11.73
CA HIS A 375 17.28 -9.74 12.62
C HIS A 375 16.88 -9.70 14.11
N ARG A 376 16.01 -8.76 14.51
CA ARG A 376 15.56 -8.61 15.91
C ARG A 376 14.74 -9.79 16.42
N ILE A 377 13.92 -10.40 15.57
CA ILE A 377 13.15 -11.60 15.97
C ILE A 377 14.01 -12.87 15.95
N GLY A 378 15.26 -12.83 15.43
CA GLY A 378 16.24 -13.93 15.53
C GLY A 378 15.83 -15.22 14.83
N ARG A 379 14.93 -15.18 13.85
CA ARG A 379 14.44 -16.37 13.13
C ARG A 379 15.50 -17.06 12.24
N GLY A 380 16.70 -16.49 12.18
CA GLY A 380 17.85 -17.08 11.47
C GLY A 380 18.88 -17.77 12.36
N THR A 381 18.83 -17.65 13.68
CA THR A 381 19.78 -18.23 14.62
C THR A 381 19.08 -19.22 15.57
N GLY A 382 19.13 -20.46 15.21
CA GLY A 382 18.50 -21.67 15.72
C GLY A 382 18.36 -21.97 17.21
N ASN A 383 18.49 -21.05 18.14
CA ASN A 383 18.42 -21.34 19.57
C ASN A 383 17.71 -20.23 20.37
N VAL A 384 16.39 -20.09 20.23
CA VAL A 384 15.61 -19.36 21.22
C VAL A 384 14.67 -20.33 21.95
N PRO A 385 14.94 -20.62 23.24
CA PRO A 385 14.22 -21.65 23.99
C PRO A 385 12.75 -21.30 24.31
N ASN A 386 12.33 -20.06 24.10
CA ASN A 386 10.99 -19.61 24.47
C ASN A 386 10.30 -18.84 23.31
N LEU A 387 9.37 -19.48 22.64
CA LEU A 387 8.65 -18.98 21.48
C LEU A 387 7.83 -17.69 21.81
N ALA A 388 7.28 -17.60 23.01
CA ALA A 388 6.56 -16.39 23.45
C ALA A 388 7.47 -15.15 23.53
N VAL A 389 8.73 -15.32 23.92
CA VAL A 389 9.73 -14.24 23.94
C VAL A 389 10.03 -13.73 22.52
N HIS A 390 9.99 -14.60 21.53
CA HIS A 390 10.13 -14.24 20.13
C HIS A 390 9.03 -13.26 19.69
N PHE A 391 7.78 -13.64 19.96
CA PHE A 391 6.64 -12.79 19.65
C PHE A 391 6.71 -11.45 20.36
N GLN A 392 7.04 -11.47 21.66
CA GLN A 392 7.19 -10.26 22.48
C GLN A 392 8.27 -9.31 21.92
N ARG A 393 9.42 -9.85 21.48
CA ARG A 393 10.48 -9.03 20.83
C ARG A 393 9.99 -8.37 19.55
N GLY A 394 9.24 -9.10 18.72
CA GLY A 394 8.62 -8.55 17.52
C GLY A 394 7.61 -7.45 17.84
N ALA A 395 6.74 -7.68 18.82
CA ALA A 395 5.76 -6.70 19.27
C ALA A 395 6.42 -5.44 19.84
N MET A 396 7.47 -5.59 20.66
CA MET A 396 8.22 -4.46 21.23
C MET A 396 8.89 -3.62 20.15
N PHE A 397 9.36 -4.23 19.05
CA PHE A 397 9.90 -3.49 17.92
C PHE A 397 8.83 -2.59 17.29
N TRP A 398 7.62 -3.09 17.05
CA TRP A 398 6.54 -2.30 16.48
C TRP A 398 5.99 -1.26 17.47
N ILE A 399 5.94 -1.57 18.75
CA ILE A 399 5.61 -0.60 19.81
C ILE A 399 6.62 0.55 19.80
N ALA A 400 7.91 0.26 19.67
CA ALA A 400 8.95 1.28 19.56
C ALA A 400 8.80 2.13 18.28
N CYS A 401 8.44 1.51 17.14
CA CYS A 401 8.14 2.24 15.90
C CYS A 401 6.93 3.19 16.07
N CYS A 402 5.87 2.74 16.73
CA CYS A 402 4.72 3.60 17.02
C CYS A 402 5.07 4.74 18.00
N ALA A 403 5.88 4.46 19.03
CA ALA A 403 6.38 5.49 19.94
C ALA A 403 7.22 6.55 19.20
N LEU A 404 8.09 6.11 18.30
CA LEU A 404 8.86 7.01 17.44
C LEU A 404 7.93 7.83 16.51
N ALA A 405 6.88 7.21 15.97
CA ALA A 405 5.88 7.92 15.16
C ALA A 405 5.18 9.02 15.98
N ILE A 406 4.87 8.79 17.24
CA ILE A 406 4.32 9.80 18.16
C ILE A 406 5.30 10.97 18.31
N VAL A 407 6.56 10.67 18.63
CA VAL A 407 7.59 11.69 18.81
C VAL A 407 7.78 12.54 17.55
N VAL A 408 7.92 11.89 16.38
CA VAL A 408 8.08 12.58 15.10
C VAL A 408 6.83 13.41 14.75
N SER A 409 5.64 12.94 15.12
CA SER A 409 4.39 13.67 14.87
C SER A 409 4.30 15.02 15.56
N PHE A 410 5.01 15.24 16.67
CA PHE A 410 5.08 16.58 17.31
C PHE A 410 5.76 17.61 16.41
N PHE A 411 6.68 17.20 15.53
CA PHE A 411 7.39 18.07 14.59
C PHE A 411 6.63 18.29 13.26
N LEU A 412 5.56 17.52 13.00
CA LEU A 412 4.69 17.79 11.87
C LEU A 412 4.01 19.15 12.03
N ARG A 413 3.83 19.84 10.90
CA ARG A 413 3.00 21.04 10.86
C ARG A 413 1.52 20.65 10.99
N GLU A 414 0.80 21.32 11.90
CA GLU A 414 -0.67 21.14 11.95
C GLU A 414 -1.31 21.89 10.78
N THR A 415 -2.12 21.18 9.99
CA THR A 415 -2.66 21.70 8.71
C THR A 415 -4.17 21.63 8.61
N GLY A 416 -4.86 21.04 9.60
CA GLY A 416 -6.32 20.96 9.61
C GLY A 416 -7.01 22.34 9.63
N ARG A 417 -8.31 22.37 9.33
CA ARG A 417 -9.10 23.60 9.24
C ARG A 417 -9.01 24.50 10.50
N ALA A 418 -8.87 23.89 11.67
CA ALA A 418 -8.76 24.61 12.94
C ALA A 418 -7.38 25.29 13.13
N ALA A 419 -6.38 24.92 12.31
CA ALA A 419 -5.03 25.52 12.35
C ALA A 419 -4.87 26.67 11.34
N GLN A 420 -5.81 26.83 10.40
CA GLN A 420 -5.79 27.99 9.49
C GLN A 420 -6.25 29.24 10.25
N PRO A 421 -5.51 30.35 10.19
CA PRO A 421 -6.01 31.60 10.73
C PRO A 421 -7.37 31.90 10.09
N GLN A 422 -8.41 32.13 10.90
CA GLN A 422 -9.68 32.58 10.38
C GLN A 422 -9.39 33.84 9.54
N ALA A 423 -9.68 33.79 8.23
CA ALA A 423 -9.66 34.96 7.41
C ALA A 423 -10.64 35.94 8.07
N VAL A 424 -10.10 37.00 8.64
CA VAL A 424 -10.89 38.09 9.22
C VAL A 424 -11.76 38.59 8.07
N SER A 425 -13.06 38.26 8.12
CA SER A 425 -14.05 38.85 7.21
C SER A 425 -14.04 40.33 7.42
N LYS A 426 -13.40 41.07 6.48
CA LYS A 426 -13.57 42.51 6.33
C LYS A 426 -14.81 42.77 5.51
#